data_b2adb69e63bab92b4632078706c47a67
#
_entry.id   b2adb69e63bab92b4632078706c47a67
#
_cell.length_a   1.000
_cell.length_b   1.000
_cell.length_c   1.000
_cell.angle_alpha   90.00
_cell.angle_beta   90.00
_cell.angle_gamma   90.00
#
_symmetry.space_group_name_H-M   'P 1'
#
loop_
_entity.id
_entity.type
_entity.pdbx_description
1 polymer ?
#
loop_
_entity_poly.entity_id
_entity_poly.type
_entity_poly.pdbx_seq_one_letter_code
_entity_poly.pdbx_strand_id
1 'polypeptide(L)'
;MSDTVNISLISGGFDPLHSGHMNYFKDARNYGDIVVLLNSDKWLNKKKGRPFMPWSERASIVKEIKGVISVLSFDDIQGNAIKGIQKALSYYPRPQYHVSWLNGGDRTEKTTPEVKWCQNNEITCVFAIGGTKTQSSSWILQDWETLPVKRIWGEWRVLKDYPPHTKVKELLVLPKKRLSYQRHAKRNEYWQIAEGKATVFG
;
A
#
# COMPACT_ATOMS: atom_id res chain seq x y z
N MET A 1 -0.88 24.01 -34.58
CA MET A 1 -0.03 23.77 -33.40
C MET A 1 -0.64 22.56 -32.72
N SER A 2 0.08 21.45 -32.57
CA SER A 2 -0.45 20.29 -31.84
C SER A 2 -0.54 20.68 -30.37
N ASP A 3 -1.73 20.53 -29.79
CA ASP A 3 -1.92 20.80 -28.35
C ASP A 3 -0.98 19.91 -27.54
N THR A 4 -0.21 20.51 -26.64
CA THR A 4 0.67 19.78 -25.73
C THR A 4 -0.17 18.99 -24.75
N VAL A 5 0.06 17.68 -24.63
CA VAL A 5 -0.67 16.80 -23.71
C VAL A 5 -0.07 16.89 -22.31
N ASN A 6 -0.90 17.13 -21.31
CA ASN A 6 -0.47 17.17 -19.91
C ASN A 6 -0.44 15.77 -19.31
N ILE A 7 0.67 15.44 -18.66
CA ILE A 7 0.90 14.17 -17.96
C ILE A 7 1.12 14.43 -16.46
N SER A 8 0.33 13.78 -15.65
CA SER A 8 0.42 13.77 -14.18
C SER A 8 1.18 12.53 -13.73
N LEU A 9 2.43 12.67 -13.29
CA LEU A 9 3.16 11.57 -12.67
C LEU A 9 2.83 11.50 -11.19
N ILE A 10 2.43 10.33 -10.74
CA ILE A 10 2.23 10.00 -9.32
C ILE A 10 2.98 8.74 -8.95
N SER A 11 3.38 8.60 -7.69
CA SER A 11 3.99 7.36 -7.19
C SER A 11 3.35 6.87 -5.91
N GLY A 12 3.45 5.58 -5.69
CA GLY A 12 2.97 4.97 -4.46
C GLY A 12 3.03 3.45 -4.47
N GLY A 13 2.86 2.86 -3.28
CA GLY A 13 2.71 1.42 -3.13
C GLY A 13 1.29 0.95 -3.43
N PHE A 14 0.28 1.77 -3.11
CA PHE A 14 -1.15 1.47 -3.29
C PHE A 14 -1.54 0.09 -2.74
N ASP A 15 -1.12 -0.18 -1.51
CA ASP A 15 -1.12 -1.53 -0.92
C ASP A 15 -1.56 -1.56 0.55
N PRO A 16 -2.87 -1.80 0.82
CA PRO A 16 -3.99 -1.76 -0.10
C PRO A 16 -4.38 -0.35 -0.53
N LEU A 17 -5.20 -0.25 -1.59
CA LEU A 17 -5.87 0.99 -1.97
C LEU A 17 -6.90 1.40 -0.89
N HIS A 18 -7.09 2.70 -0.73
CA HIS A 18 -8.06 3.28 0.21
C HIS A 18 -8.57 4.64 -0.27
N SER A 19 -9.58 5.20 0.42
CA SER A 19 -10.24 6.45 0.03
C SER A 19 -9.27 7.62 -0.18
N GLY A 20 -8.22 7.74 0.64
CA GLY A 20 -7.18 8.76 0.47
C GLY A 20 -6.43 8.64 -0.86
N HIS A 21 -6.18 7.41 -1.33
CA HIS A 21 -5.63 7.20 -2.66
C HIS A 21 -6.64 7.60 -3.75
N MET A 22 -7.93 7.31 -3.57
CA MET A 22 -8.95 7.72 -4.54
C MET A 22 -9.05 9.24 -4.66
N ASN A 23 -8.95 9.97 -3.55
CA ASN A 23 -8.87 11.44 -3.56
C ASN A 23 -7.62 11.92 -4.31
N TYR A 24 -6.48 11.27 -4.10
CA TYR A 24 -5.23 11.56 -4.81
C TYR A 24 -5.38 11.40 -6.33
N PHE A 25 -5.92 10.27 -6.79
CA PHE A 25 -6.20 10.04 -8.21
C PHE A 25 -7.23 11.03 -8.77
N LYS A 26 -8.29 11.30 -8.01
CA LYS A 26 -9.34 12.24 -8.41
C LYS A 26 -8.77 13.64 -8.65
N ASP A 27 -7.92 14.11 -7.78
CA ASP A 27 -7.32 15.44 -7.86
C ASP A 27 -6.22 15.51 -8.92
N ALA A 28 -5.39 14.46 -9.04
CA ALA A 28 -4.36 14.35 -10.05
C ALA A 28 -4.89 14.49 -11.49
N ARG A 29 -6.11 14.05 -11.77
CA ARG A 29 -6.77 14.20 -13.09
C ARG A 29 -6.96 15.63 -13.54
N ASN A 30 -6.97 16.60 -12.60
CA ASN A 30 -7.09 18.01 -12.94
C ASN A 30 -5.81 18.57 -13.58
N TYR A 31 -4.70 17.82 -13.49
CA TYR A 31 -3.39 18.21 -14.00
C TYR A 31 -3.01 17.50 -15.31
N GLY A 32 -3.76 16.48 -15.71
CA GLY A 32 -3.54 15.73 -16.95
C GLY A 32 -3.79 14.24 -16.82
N ASP A 33 -3.47 13.49 -17.87
CA ASP A 33 -3.53 12.04 -17.88
C ASP A 33 -2.54 11.45 -16.88
N ILE A 34 -2.98 10.44 -16.13
CA ILE A 34 -2.19 9.92 -15.00
C ILE A 34 -1.29 8.79 -15.46
N VAL A 35 0.00 8.94 -15.19
CA VAL A 35 0.99 7.87 -15.26
C VAL A 35 1.44 7.52 -13.84
N VAL A 36 1.27 6.27 -13.46
CA VAL A 36 1.58 5.78 -12.11
C VAL A 36 2.93 5.10 -12.08
N LEU A 37 3.82 5.58 -11.23
CA LEU A 37 5.07 4.95 -10.86
C LEU A 37 4.81 4.04 -9.65
N LEU A 38 4.56 2.75 -9.92
CA LEU A 38 4.15 1.79 -8.88
C LEU A 38 5.37 1.17 -8.20
N ASN A 39 5.50 1.41 -6.89
CA ASN A 39 6.59 0.86 -6.10
C ASN A 39 6.65 -0.67 -6.13
N SER A 40 7.87 -1.20 -6.10
CA SER A 40 8.14 -2.64 -6.13
C SER A 40 7.71 -3.35 -4.84
N ASP A 41 7.56 -4.68 -4.91
CA ASP A 41 7.35 -5.52 -3.72
C ASP A 41 8.55 -5.48 -2.78
N LYS A 42 9.78 -5.31 -3.32
CA LYS A 42 11.00 -5.14 -2.52
C LYS A 42 10.95 -3.87 -1.68
N TRP A 43 10.47 -2.77 -2.26
CA TRP A 43 10.29 -1.52 -1.52
C TRP A 43 9.22 -1.65 -0.42
N LEU A 44 8.10 -2.34 -0.69
CA LEU A 44 7.07 -2.60 0.31
C LEU A 44 7.58 -3.52 1.43
N ASN A 45 8.38 -4.54 1.10
CA ASN A 45 9.05 -5.38 2.09
C ASN A 45 9.92 -4.54 3.04
N LYS A 46 10.73 -3.63 2.51
CA LYS A 46 11.56 -2.72 3.32
C LYS A 46 10.71 -1.78 4.19
N LYS A 47 9.58 -1.29 3.67
CA LYS A 47 8.73 -0.30 4.35
C LYS A 47 7.77 -0.90 5.37
N LYS A 48 7.21 -2.09 5.10
CA LYS A 48 6.09 -2.69 5.85
C LYS A 48 6.33 -4.13 6.29
N GLY A 49 7.48 -4.73 5.95
CA GLY A 49 7.79 -6.13 6.21
C GLY A 49 7.30 -7.11 5.13
N ARG A 50 6.21 -6.81 4.46
CA ARG A 50 5.68 -7.59 3.31
C ARG A 50 4.68 -6.77 2.50
N PRO A 51 4.50 -7.03 1.20
CA PRO A 51 3.36 -6.51 0.47
C PRO A 51 2.08 -7.22 0.91
N PHE A 52 0.96 -6.51 0.92
CA PHE A 52 -0.38 -7.09 1.08
C PHE A 52 -0.82 -7.75 -0.22
N MET A 53 -0.60 -7.09 -1.35
CA MET A 53 -0.82 -7.60 -2.69
C MET A 53 0.47 -7.58 -3.51
N PRO A 54 0.75 -8.60 -4.35
CA PRO A 54 1.90 -8.58 -5.26
C PRO A 54 1.79 -7.45 -6.28
N TRP A 55 2.92 -7.04 -6.83
CA TRP A 55 2.99 -5.93 -7.78
C TRP A 55 2.02 -6.07 -8.95
N SER A 56 1.91 -7.26 -9.52
CA SER A 56 1.01 -7.56 -10.65
C SER A 56 -0.45 -7.27 -10.33
N GLU A 57 -0.91 -7.68 -9.15
CA GLU A 57 -2.28 -7.45 -8.69
C GLU A 57 -2.53 -5.95 -8.49
N ARG A 58 -1.62 -5.26 -7.80
CA ARG A 58 -1.71 -3.80 -7.59
C ARG A 58 -1.71 -3.04 -8.91
N ALA A 59 -0.87 -3.44 -9.86
CA ALA A 59 -0.80 -2.83 -11.18
C ALA A 59 -2.10 -3.01 -11.97
N SER A 60 -2.69 -4.22 -11.94
CA SER A 60 -3.97 -4.50 -12.59
C SER A 60 -5.09 -3.63 -12.04
N ILE A 61 -5.20 -3.50 -10.71
CA ILE A 61 -6.23 -2.67 -10.07
C ILE A 61 -6.01 -1.18 -10.39
N VAL A 62 -4.78 -0.69 -10.25
CA VAL A 62 -4.46 0.73 -10.47
C VAL A 62 -4.70 1.15 -11.92
N LYS A 63 -4.46 0.25 -12.88
CA LYS A 63 -4.67 0.52 -14.31
C LYS A 63 -6.13 0.82 -14.65
N GLU A 64 -7.07 0.25 -13.90
CA GLU A 64 -8.51 0.45 -14.11
C GLU A 64 -9.05 1.73 -13.47
N ILE A 65 -8.21 2.48 -12.75
CA ILE A 65 -8.63 3.74 -12.13
C ILE A 65 -8.81 4.80 -13.21
N LYS A 66 -9.96 5.46 -13.21
CA LYS A 66 -10.28 6.52 -14.19
C LYS A 66 -9.16 7.56 -14.28
N GLY A 67 -8.72 7.83 -15.49
CA GLY A 67 -7.66 8.80 -15.82
C GLY A 67 -6.25 8.21 -15.79
N VAL A 68 -6.05 6.97 -15.36
CA VAL A 68 -4.76 6.27 -15.45
C VAL A 68 -4.60 5.72 -16.86
N ILE A 69 -3.57 6.20 -17.56
CA ILE A 69 -3.23 5.75 -18.93
C ILE A 69 -2.07 4.75 -18.92
N SER A 70 -1.24 4.75 -17.86
CA SER A 70 -0.09 3.85 -17.77
C SER A 70 0.31 3.58 -16.31
N VAL A 71 0.79 2.36 -16.05
CA VAL A 71 1.39 1.95 -14.77
C VAL A 71 2.79 1.42 -15.06
N LEU A 72 3.80 2.08 -14.51
CA LEU A 72 5.20 1.78 -14.77
C LEU A 72 5.87 1.18 -13.52
N SER A 73 6.57 0.07 -13.73
CA SER A 73 7.57 -0.42 -12.77
C SER A 73 8.85 0.37 -12.92
N PHE A 74 9.58 0.57 -11.84
CA PHE A 74 10.87 1.26 -11.85
C PHE A 74 11.80 0.73 -10.75
N ASP A 75 13.07 1.07 -10.83
CA ASP A 75 14.04 0.77 -9.78
C ASP A 75 13.89 1.76 -8.63
N ASP A 76 13.38 1.28 -7.49
CA ASP A 76 13.14 2.04 -6.26
C ASP A 76 14.07 1.64 -5.09
N ILE A 77 15.18 0.98 -5.37
CA ILE A 77 16.14 0.52 -4.36
C ILE A 77 16.64 1.68 -3.49
N GLN A 78 16.86 2.86 -4.10
CA GLN A 78 17.30 4.07 -3.40
C GLN A 78 16.21 4.75 -2.55
N GLY A 79 14.98 4.23 -2.57
CA GLY A 79 13.86 4.78 -1.81
C GLY A 79 13.24 6.06 -2.37
N ASN A 80 13.57 6.45 -3.60
CA ASN A 80 12.99 7.60 -4.33
C ASN A 80 12.44 7.17 -5.70
N ALA A 81 11.69 8.05 -6.36
CA ALA A 81 11.05 7.79 -7.63
C ALA A 81 11.80 8.35 -8.86
N ILE A 82 13.04 8.85 -8.71
CA ILE A 82 13.80 9.52 -9.79
C ILE A 82 13.93 8.60 -11.01
N LYS A 83 14.29 7.33 -10.82
CA LYS A 83 14.39 6.36 -11.93
C LYS A 83 13.05 6.13 -12.62
N GLY A 84 11.95 6.17 -11.87
CA GLY A 84 10.60 6.11 -12.42
C GLY A 84 10.26 7.33 -13.27
N ILE A 85 10.58 8.53 -12.78
CA ILE A 85 10.38 9.78 -13.51
C ILE A 85 11.19 9.78 -14.81
N GLN A 86 12.47 9.40 -14.76
CA GLN A 86 13.32 9.25 -15.96
C GLN A 86 12.71 8.28 -16.98
N LYS A 87 12.21 7.13 -16.52
CA LYS A 87 11.52 6.15 -17.36
C LYS A 87 10.25 6.73 -17.99
N ALA A 88 9.44 7.45 -17.22
CA ALA A 88 8.24 8.09 -17.75
C ALA A 88 8.58 9.12 -18.84
N LEU A 89 9.60 9.95 -18.65
CA LEU A 89 10.04 10.93 -19.65
C LEU A 89 10.51 10.29 -20.96
N SER A 90 10.99 9.05 -20.96
CA SER A 90 11.34 8.34 -22.19
C SER A 90 10.11 7.92 -23.03
N TYR A 91 8.96 7.73 -22.35
CA TYR A 91 7.68 7.44 -23.02
C TYR A 91 6.89 8.70 -23.37
N TYR A 92 7.08 9.77 -22.62
CA TYR A 92 6.35 11.04 -22.74
C TYR A 92 7.35 12.21 -22.93
N PRO A 93 8.05 12.27 -24.09
CA PRO A 93 9.10 13.26 -24.33
C PRO A 93 8.55 14.65 -24.60
N ARG A 94 9.33 15.68 -24.26
CA ARG A 94 9.09 17.06 -24.68
C ARG A 94 9.46 17.26 -26.16
N PRO A 95 8.84 18.20 -26.86
CA PRO A 95 7.82 19.17 -26.39
C PRO A 95 6.38 18.63 -26.47
N GLN A 96 6.18 17.39 -26.91
CA GLN A 96 4.86 16.80 -27.13
C GLN A 96 4.07 16.67 -25.84
N TYR A 97 4.77 16.40 -24.72
CA TYR A 97 4.15 16.21 -23.40
C TYR A 97 4.69 17.22 -22.38
N HIS A 98 3.77 17.78 -21.59
CA HIS A 98 4.09 18.53 -20.39
C HIS A 98 3.91 17.65 -19.16
N VAL A 99 5.02 17.31 -18.51
CA VAL A 99 5.02 16.35 -17.41
C VAL A 99 5.13 17.09 -16.08
N SER A 100 4.20 16.81 -15.15
CA SER A 100 4.22 17.31 -13.77
C SER A 100 4.36 16.17 -12.76
N TRP A 101 5.19 16.37 -11.74
CA TRP A 101 5.36 15.44 -10.61
C TRP A 101 4.45 15.82 -9.46
N LEU A 102 3.44 15.00 -9.20
CA LEU A 102 2.42 15.29 -8.21
C LEU A 102 2.67 14.52 -6.91
N ASN A 103 2.54 15.21 -5.79
CA ASN A 103 2.78 14.70 -4.45
C ASN A 103 1.56 14.86 -3.58
N GLY A 104 1.11 13.76 -2.98
CA GLY A 104 -0.06 13.72 -2.11
C GLY A 104 0.28 13.57 -0.62
N GLY A 105 -0.74 13.70 0.21
CA GLY A 105 -0.66 13.50 1.65
C GLY A 105 0.18 14.54 2.37
N ASP A 106 1.12 14.05 3.17
CA ASP A 106 1.99 14.83 4.05
C ASP A 106 3.37 15.18 3.44
N ARG A 107 3.53 14.98 2.13
CA ARG A 107 4.77 15.34 1.43
C ARG A 107 4.87 16.83 1.19
N THR A 108 6.10 17.36 1.36
CA THR A 108 6.46 18.76 1.12
C THR A 108 7.74 18.82 0.29
N GLU A 109 8.09 20.00 -0.22
CA GLU A 109 9.36 20.19 -0.92
C GLU A 109 10.57 19.72 -0.11
N LYS A 110 10.55 19.95 1.21
CA LYS A 110 11.66 19.58 2.11
C LYS A 110 11.75 18.07 2.35
N THR A 111 10.63 17.34 2.25
CA THR A 111 10.57 15.89 2.54
C THR A 111 10.58 15.01 1.29
N THR A 112 10.61 15.61 0.09
CA THR A 112 10.52 14.92 -1.19
C THR A 112 11.87 14.95 -1.92
N PRO A 113 12.64 13.85 -1.92
CA PRO A 113 14.00 13.82 -2.46
C PRO A 113 14.05 14.08 -3.98
N GLU A 114 12.95 13.88 -4.68
CA GLU A 114 12.82 14.10 -6.12
C GLU A 114 12.84 15.58 -6.52
N VAL A 115 12.50 16.51 -5.62
CA VAL A 115 12.31 17.94 -5.94
C VAL A 115 13.51 18.57 -6.62
N LYS A 116 14.71 18.41 -6.03
CA LYS A 116 15.94 18.98 -6.58
C LYS A 116 16.22 18.44 -8.00
N TRP A 117 15.97 17.16 -8.21
CA TRP A 117 16.16 16.55 -9.53
C TRP A 117 15.11 17.06 -10.52
N CYS A 118 13.84 17.19 -10.11
CA CYS A 118 12.77 17.74 -10.94
C CYS A 118 13.07 19.18 -11.34
N GLN A 119 13.51 20.03 -10.42
CA GLN A 119 13.90 21.41 -10.69
C GLN A 119 15.03 21.52 -11.74
N ASN A 120 16.08 20.70 -11.59
CA ASN A 120 17.20 20.66 -12.54
C ASN A 120 16.79 20.15 -13.94
N ASN A 121 15.64 19.46 -14.05
CA ASN A 121 15.12 18.93 -15.32
C ASN A 121 13.81 19.63 -15.76
N GLU A 122 13.51 20.81 -15.19
CA GLU A 122 12.35 21.63 -15.55
C GLU A 122 11.01 20.89 -15.46
N ILE A 123 10.86 20.02 -14.43
CA ILE A 123 9.62 19.31 -14.13
C ILE A 123 8.92 20.04 -13.00
N THR A 124 7.68 20.41 -13.20
CA THR A 124 6.86 21.06 -12.19
C THR A 124 6.51 20.06 -11.08
N CYS A 125 6.85 20.41 -9.82
CA CYS A 125 6.43 19.65 -8.65
C CYS A 125 5.18 20.30 -8.03
N VAL A 126 4.13 19.53 -7.84
CA VAL A 126 2.89 19.98 -7.20
C VAL A 126 2.66 19.18 -5.94
N PHE A 127 2.21 19.85 -4.88
CA PHE A 127 2.01 19.26 -3.55
C PHE A 127 0.56 19.36 -3.09
N ALA A 128 0.25 18.71 -1.96
CA ALA A 128 -1.07 18.67 -1.36
C ALA A 128 -2.19 18.08 -2.24
N ILE A 129 -1.81 17.27 -3.25
CA ILE A 129 -2.77 16.61 -4.14
C ILE A 129 -3.60 15.59 -3.34
N GLY A 130 -4.93 15.63 -3.47
CA GLY A 130 -5.87 14.78 -2.74
C GLY A 130 -6.15 15.25 -1.31
N GLY A 131 -5.64 16.42 -0.91
CA GLY A 131 -5.88 17.03 0.38
C GLY A 131 -5.08 16.40 1.53
N THR A 132 -5.53 16.64 2.76
CA THR A 132 -4.88 16.14 3.97
C THR A 132 -4.99 14.62 4.08
N LYS A 133 -3.96 14.00 4.66
CA LYS A 133 -3.91 12.55 4.89
C LYS A 133 -4.92 12.13 5.95
N THR A 134 -6.03 11.53 5.53
CA THR A 134 -7.10 11.03 6.40
C THR A 134 -7.02 9.53 6.65
N GLN A 135 -6.24 8.79 5.85
CA GLN A 135 -6.11 7.35 5.92
C GLN A 135 -4.73 6.88 5.42
N SER A 136 -4.30 5.70 5.85
CA SER A 136 -3.12 5.04 5.29
C SER A 136 -3.30 3.53 5.21
N SER A 137 -2.66 2.92 4.21
CA SER A 137 -2.65 1.46 4.06
C SER A 137 -2.08 0.76 5.30
N SER A 138 -1.09 1.36 5.97
CA SER A 138 -0.51 0.77 7.18
C SER A 138 -1.48 0.78 8.36
N TRP A 139 -2.28 1.84 8.52
CA TRP A 139 -3.31 1.89 9.57
C TRP A 139 -4.39 0.85 9.32
N ILE A 140 -4.88 0.72 8.07
CA ILE A 140 -5.88 -0.30 7.71
C ILE A 140 -5.38 -1.71 8.00
N LEU A 141 -4.13 -2.01 7.65
CA LEU A 141 -3.55 -3.33 7.89
C LEU A 141 -3.34 -3.60 9.38
N GLN A 142 -2.90 -2.59 10.14
CA GLN A 142 -2.75 -2.69 11.59
C GLN A 142 -4.10 -2.94 12.28
N ASP A 143 -5.13 -2.19 11.91
CA ASP A 143 -6.47 -2.38 12.44
C ASP A 143 -7.00 -3.78 12.09
N TRP A 144 -6.79 -4.23 10.85
CA TRP A 144 -7.18 -5.57 10.42
C TRP A 144 -6.49 -6.69 11.22
N GLU A 145 -5.21 -6.55 11.48
CA GLU A 145 -4.43 -7.55 12.22
C GLU A 145 -4.81 -7.61 13.71
N THR A 146 -5.29 -6.51 14.28
CA THR A 146 -5.62 -6.40 15.72
C THR A 146 -7.09 -6.66 16.03
N LEU A 147 -7.97 -6.57 15.02
CA LEU A 147 -9.41 -6.80 15.25
C LEU A 147 -9.69 -8.27 15.58
N PRO A 148 -10.44 -8.54 16.67
CA PRO A 148 -10.84 -9.90 17.00
C PRO A 148 -11.85 -10.44 15.99
N VAL A 149 -11.63 -11.68 15.57
CA VAL A 149 -12.54 -12.41 14.69
C VAL A 149 -13.60 -13.13 15.53
N LYS A 150 -14.84 -12.67 15.46
CA LYS A 150 -15.97 -13.25 16.20
C LYS A 150 -16.39 -14.61 15.62
N ARG A 151 -16.75 -15.54 16.51
CA ARG A 151 -17.26 -16.87 16.23
C ARG A 151 -18.39 -17.20 17.19
N ILE A 152 -19.16 -18.24 16.90
CA ILE A 152 -20.26 -18.71 17.78
C ILE A 152 -19.79 -19.17 19.15
N TRP A 153 -18.50 -19.49 19.30
CA TRP A 153 -17.87 -19.94 20.54
C TRP A 153 -17.14 -18.80 21.30
N GLY A 154 -17.01 -17.62 20.71
CA GLY A 154 -16.28 -16.48 21.26
C GLY A 154 -15.56 -15.68 20.19
N GLU A 155 -14.31 -15.36 20.42
CA GLU A 155 -13.50 -14.61 19.46
C GLU A 155 -12.01 -14.98 19.55
N TRP A 156 -11.26 -14.60 18.52
CA TRP A 156 -9.82 -14.75 18.53
C TRP A 156 -9.16 -13.58 17.81
N ARG A 157 -7.93 -13.29 18.16
CA ARG A 157 -7.08 -12.32 17.47
C ARG A 157 -5.65 -12.81 17.38
N VAL A 158 -4.92 -12.30 16.39
CA VAL A 158 -3.48 -12.52 16.28
C VAL A 158 -2.78 -11.48 17.14
N LEU A 159 -2.03 -11.91 18.14
CA LEU A 159 -1.20 -11.03 18.96
C LEU A 159 0.14 -10.77 18.29
N LYS A 160 0.72 -11.80 17.65
CA LYS A 160 1.98 -11.69 16.94
C LYS A 160 2.08 -12.74 15.83
N ASP A 161 2.54 -12.33 14.68
CA ASP A 161 2.86 -13.20 13.56
C ASP A 161 4.38 -13.17 13.32
N TYR A 162 5.02 -14.34 13.33
CA TYR A 162 6.44 -14.52 13.04
C TYR A 162 6.59 -15.44 11.82
N PRO A 163 6.37 -14.91 10.60
CA PRO A 163 6.51 -15.72 9.39
C PRO A 163 7.92 -16.31 9.25
N PRO A 164 8.02 -17.51 8.68
CA PRO A 164 6.94 -18.33 8.14
C PRO A 164 6.37 -19.36 9.15
N HIS A 165 6.88 -19.44 10.36
CA HIS A 165 6.74 -20.64 11.18
C HIS A 165 5.92 -20.47 12.47
N THR A 166 5.76 -19.26 13.02
CA THR A 166 5.15 -19.09 14.35
C THR A 166 4.11 -17.99 14.35
N LYS A 167 2.96 -18.27 14.96
CA LYS A 167 1.87 -17.31 15.17
C LYS A 167 1.34 -17.41 16.59
N VAL A 168 1.31 -16.28 17.28
CA VAL A 168 0.70 -16.17 18.63
C VAL A 168 -0.72 -15.63 18.47
N LYS A 169 -1.69 -16.35 19.04
CA LYS A 169 -3.10 -15.96 19.03
C LYS A 169 -3.64 -15.90 20.46
N GLU A 170 -4.54 -14.98 20.69
CA GLU A 170 -5.40 -14.97 21.86
C GLU A 170 -6.78 -15.49 21.43
N LEU A 171 -7.36 -16.35 22.25
CA LEU A 171 -8.70 -16.89 22.06
C LEU A 171 -9.53 -16.62 23.32
N LEU A 172 -10.67 -15.97 23.16
CA LEU A 172 -11.68 -15.83 24.21
C LEU A 172 -12.81 -16.81 23.92
N VAL A 173 -12.92 -17.86 24.73
CA VAL A 173 -13.99 -18.86 24.60
C VAL A 173 -15.07 -18.58 25.63
N LEU A 174 -16.29 -18.37 25.17
CA LEU A 174 -17.44 -18.08 26.04
C LEU A 174 -17.79 -19.28 26.92
N PRO A 175 -18.38 -19.06 28.11
CA PRO A 175 -18.81 -20.13 28.99
C PRO A 175 -19.69 -21.17 28.27
N LYS A 176 -19.44 -22.45 28.54
CA LYS A 176 -20.15 -23.59 27.92
C LYS A 176 -20.00 -23.70 26.40
N LYS A 177 -19.09 -22.97 25.81
CA LYS A 177 -18.74 -23.09 24.40
C LYS A 177 -17.45 -23.88 24.23
N ARG A 178 -17.23 -24.39 23.02
CA ARG A 178 -16.03 -25.16 22.67
C ARG A 178 -15.54 -24.78 21.30
N LEU A 179 -14.24 -24.89 21.09
CA LEU A 179 -13.62 -24.80 19.78
C LEU A 179 -14.00 -26.01 18.92
N SER A 180 -13.92 -25.86 17.60
CA SER A 180 -14.06 -26.96 16.66
C SER A 180 -12.96 -28.01 16.97
N TYR A 181 -13.33 -29.29 16.93
CA TYR A 181 -12.34 -30.37 16.99
C TYR A 181 -11.51 -30.34 15.69
N GLN A 182 -10.20 -30.15 15.81
CA GLN A 182 -9.31 -29.99 14.68
C GLN A 182 -8.03 -30.80 14.88
N ARG A 183 -7.55 -31.42 13.82
CA ARG A 183 -6.26 -32.10 13.77
C ARG A 183 -5.38 -31.45 12.73
N HIS A 184 -4.15 -31.12 13.09
CA HIS A 184 -3.20 -30.45 12.19
C HIS A 184 -2.01 -31.37 11.88
N ALA A 185 -1.83 -31.69 10.61
CA ALA A 185 -0.75 -32.58 10.15
C ALA A 185 0.61 -31.86 10.02
N LYS A 186 0.62 -30.51 9.97
CA LYS A 186 1.83 -29.72 9.63
C LYS A 186 2.17 -28.64 10.62
N ARG A 187 1.54 -28.59 11.80
CA ARG A 187 1.86 -27.61 12.84
C ARG A 187 1.67 -28.18 14.22
N ASN A 188 2.49 -27.73 15.15
CA ASN A 188 2.34 -27.95 16.57
C ASN A 188 1.63 -26.74 17.20
N GLU A 189 0.87 -27.00 18.26
CA GLU A 189 0.20 -25.95 19.03
C GLU A 189 0.60 -26.07 20.49
N TYR A 190 0.92 -24.92 21.10
CA TYR A 190 1.15 -24.77 22.53
C TYR A 190 0.06 -23.91 23.11
N TRP A 191 -0.60 -24.38 24.15
CA TRP A 191 -1.71 -23.71 24.78
C TRP A 191 -1.33 -23.23 26.17
N GLN A 192 -1.60 -21.97 26.45
CA GLN A 192 -1.49 -21.40 27.79
C GLN A 192 -2.83 -20.80 28.15
N ILE A 193 -3.39 -21.23 29.33
CA ILE A 193 -4.59 -20.63 29.88
C ILE A 193 -4.18 -19.39 30.65
N ALA A 194 -4.56 -18.22 30.15
CA ALA A 194 -4.29 -16.94 30.80
C ALA A 194 -5.32 -16.66 31.93
N GLU A 195 -6.58 -17.04 31.70
CA GLU A 195 -7.67 -16.84 32.65
C GLU A 195 -8.71 -17.96 32.50
N GLY A 196 -9.32 -18.37 33.61
CA GLY A 196 -10.38 -19.37 33.64
C GLY A 196 -9.86 -20.82 33.65
N LYS A 197 -10.72 -21.76 33.23
CA LYS A 197 -10.41 -23.20 33.13
C LYS A 197 -10.86 -23.73 31.77
N ALA A 198 -10.04 -24.56 31.16
CA ALA A 198 -10.36 -25.23 29.89
C ALA A 198 -10.00 -26.73 30.01
N THR A 199 -10.76 -27.55 29.29
CA THR A 199 -10.44 -28.98 29.08
C THR A 199 -10.01 -29.15 27.64
N VAL A 200 -8.84 -29.74 27.42
CA VAL A 200 -8.31 -30.06 26.08
C VAL A 200 -8.42 -31.57 25.91
N PHE A 201 -9.01 -31.99 24.80
CA PHE A 201 -9.09 -33.39 24.40
C PHE A 201 -8.06 -33.64 23.28
N GLY A 202 -7.17 -34.60 23.50
CA GLY A 202 -6.14 -35.04 22.54
C GLY A 202 -6.55 -36.25 21.73
#